data_a00baf47deecd1a770efb702bb484be5
#
_entry.id   a00baf47deecd1a770efb702bb484be5
#
_cell.length_a   1.000
_cell.length_b   1.000
_cell.length_c   1.000
_cell.angle_alpha   90.00
_cell.angle_beta   90.00
_cell.angle_gamma   90.00
#
_symmetry.space_group_name_H-M   'P 1'
#
loop_
_entity.id
_entity.type
_entity.pdbx_description
1 polymer ?
#
loop_
_entity_poly.entity_id
_entity_poly.type
_entity_poly.pdbx_seq_one_letter_code
_entity_poly.pdbx_strand_id
1 'polypeptide(L)'
;EDCWISGQQYDYAGAPIYVDSEPLVYTRELHSIDNPGCYPFESERLVKYEILSGDYGTSYDDVPFFRLADAYFIKAECLLRLGGYNGESEQVAADLVTAVRQRAFKSDPGKATVTVAQLKGGSRYNYGHRENQGIMGEADNWIITEEGGDDIELGGLFDELAWEFVAEHHRRQDLIRFRINGTNQNVY
;
A
#
# COMPACT_ATOMS: atom_id res chain seq x y z
N GLU A 1 -11.59 0.90 -6.78
CA GLU A 1 -11.71 2.34 -6.50
C GLU A 1 -10.34 2.88 -6.18
N ASP A 2 -9.97 3.97 -6.84
CA ASP A 2 -8.67 4.57 -6.64
C ASP A 2 -8.67 5.28 -5.29
N CYS A 3 -7.86 4.82 -4.37
CA CYS A 3 -7.65 5.52 -3.09
C CYS A 3 -6.59 6.64 -3.17
N TRP A 4 -6.10 6.90 -4.37
CA TRP A 4 -5.13 7.95 -4.66
C TRP A 4 -5.72 8.93 -5.67
N ILE A 5 -5.54 10.22 -5.42
CA ILE A 5 -5.88 11.27 -6.37
C ILE A 5 -4.62 11.89 -6.95
N SER A 6 -4.66 12.12 -8.27
CA SER A 6 -3.61 12.76 -9.05
C SER A 6 -4.21 13.70 -10.10
N GLY A 7 -3.38 14.46 -10.77
CA GLY A 7 -3.80 15.40 -11.80
C GLY A 7 -4.42 16.68 -11.25
N GLN A 8 -5.06 17.45 -12.14
CA GLN A 8 -5.75 18.69 -11.81
C GLN A 8 -6.88 18.44 -10.81
N GLN A 9 -6.90 19.24 -9.75
CA GLN A 9 -7.96 19.17 -8.75
C GLN A 9 -9.07 20.17 -9.08
N TYR A 10 -10.32 19.79 -8.72
CA TYR A 10 -11.51 20.54 -8.99
C TYR A 10 -12.31 20.73 -7.71
N ASP A 11 -13.01 21.86 -7.61
CA ASP A 11 -13.97 22.06 -6.54
C ASP A 11 -15.26 21.25 -6.78
N TYR A 12 -16.19 21.32 -5.82
CA TYR A 12 -17.48 20.62 -5.91
C TYR A 12 -18.38 21.12 -7.05
N ALA A 13 -18.10 22.30 -7.61
CA ALA A 13 -18.80 22.86 -8.77
C ALA A 13 -18.13 22.47 -10.11
N GLY A 14 -17.03 21.73 -10.06
CA GLY A 14 -16.25 21.32 -11.22
C GLY A 14 -15.32 22.40 -11.77
N ALA A 15 -15.08 23.48 -11.01
CA ALA A 15 -14.10 24.49 -11.39
C ALA A 15 -12.70 24.08 -10.94
N PRO A 16 -11.65 24.30 -11.76
CA PRO A 16 -10.28 23.97 -11.38
C PRO A 16 -9.82 24.81 -10.18
N ILE A 17 -9.14 24.13 -9.24
CA ILE A 17 -8.58 24.78 -8.06
C ILE A 17 -7.19 25.34 -8.41
N TYR A 18 -6.88 26.52 -7.90
CA TYR A 18 -5.59 27.20 -8.01
C TYR A 18 -5.02 27.49 -6.63
N VAL A 19 -3.70 27.39 -6.50
CA VAL A 19 -2.94 27.80 -5.32
C VAL A 19 -1.86 28.76 -5.79
N ASP A 20 -1.83 29.96 -5.23
CA ASP A 20 -0.89 31.03 -5.62
C ASP A 20 -0.88 31.32 -7.14
N SER A 21 -2.05 31.30 -7.77
CA SER A 21 -2.28 31.48 -9.21
C SER A 21 -1.81 30.33 -10.10
N GLU A 22 -1.27 29.26 -9.54
CA GLU A 22 -0.91 28.04 -10.27
C GLU A 22 -2.00 26.97 -10.11
N PRO A 23 -2.26 26.17 -11.16
CA PRO A 23 -3.22 25.06 -11.06
C PRO A 23 -2.80 24.06 -9.98
N LEU A 24 -3.75 23.64 -9.13
CA LEU A 24 -3.49 22.58 -8.16
C LEU A 24 -3.49 21.22 -8.88
N VAL A 25 -2.29 20.77 -9.21
CA VAL A 25 -2.09 19.49 -9.93
C VAL A 25 -1.26 18.56 -9.05
N TYR A 26 -1.85 17.46 -8.62
CA TYR A 26 -1.11 16.42 -7.90
C TYR A 26 -0.36 15.54 -8.88
N THR A 27 0.95 15.39 -8.70
CA THR A 27 1.83 14.61 -9.57
C THR A 27 2.48 13.48 -8.81
N ARG A 28 2.91 12.42 -9.53
CA ARG A 28 3.70 11.34 -8.91
C ARG A 28 5.11 11.78 -8.57
N GLU A 29 5.59 12.80 -9.24
CA GLU A 29 6.96 13.27 -9.09
C GLU A 29 7.06 14.26 -7.95
N LEU A 30 8.07 14.07 -7.11
CA LEU A 30 8.50 15.02 -6.11
C LEU A 30 9.63 15.86 -6.70
N HIS A 31 9.62 17.17 -6.47
CA HIS A 31 10.65 18.06 -6.96
C HIS A 31 12.02 17.72 -6.37
N SER A 32 12.05 17.39 -5.10
CA SER A 32 13.22 16.84 -4.42
C SER A 32 12.81 16.23 -3.09
N ILE A 33 13.24 15.01 -2.83
CA ILE A 33 13.11 14.38 -1.49
C ILE A 33 14.12 14.97 -0.50
N ASP A 34 15.14 15.63 -0.98
CA ASP A 34 16.20 16.25 -0.19
C ASP A 34 15.88 17.71 0.19
N ASN A 35 14.87 18.29 -0.44
CA ASN A 35 14.43 19.64 -0.14
C ASN A 35 13.26 19.60 0.83
N PRO A 36 13.42 20.11 2.06
CA PRO A 36 12.31 20.21 3.02
C PRO A 36 11.19 21.16 2.57
N GLY A 37 11.39 21.90 1.47
CA GLY A 37 10.42 22.77 0.84
C GLY A 37 9.60 22.13 -0.27
N CYS A 38 9.32 20.80 -0.19
CA CYS A 38 8.35 20.17 -1.10
C CYS A 38 7.06 20.99 -1.14
N TYR A 39 6.63 21.35 -2.34
CA TYR A 39 5.41 22.11 -2.51
C TYR A 39 4.19 21.29 -2.01
N PRO A 40 3.17 21.93 -1.41
CA PRO A 40 1.99 21.24 -0.89
C PRO A 40 1.22 20.42 -1.94
N PHE A 41 1.44 20.68 -3.22
CA PHE A 41 0.79 20.01 -4.35
C PHE A 41 1.66 18.94 -5.01
N GLU A 42 2.89 18.70 -4.56
CA GLU A 42 3.69 17.57 -5.03
C GLU A 42 3.22 16.27 -4.39
N SER A 43 3.35 15.19 -5.12
CA SER A 43 2.86 13.84 -4.84
C SER A 43 1.35 13.64 -4.96
N GLU A 44 0.97 12.38 -5.15
CA GLU A 44 -0.44 11.94 -5.10
C GLU A 44 -0.96 12.01 -3.66
N ARG A 45 -2.27 12.17 -3.51
CA ARG A 45 -2.93 12.22 -2.20
C ARG A 45 -3.74 10.95 -1.95
N LEU A 46 -3.61 10.43 -0.74
CA LEU A 46 -4.42 9.33 -0.27
C LEU A 46 -5.80 9.85 0.16
N VAL A 47 -6.85 9.26 -0.41
CA VAL A 47 -8.26 9.62 -0.12
C VAL A 47 -9.10 8.40 0.29
N LYS A 48 -8.50 7.47 0.98
CA LYS A 48 -9.16 6.22 1.38
C LYS A 48 -10.38 6.46 2.29
N TYR A 49 -10.33 7.49 3.11
CA TYR A 49 -11.42 7.95 3.95
C TYR A 49 -11.88 9.31 3.42
N GLU A 50 -13.06 9.36 2.83
CA GLU A 50 -13.60 10.58 2.27
C GLU A 50 -14.12 11.48 3.39
N ILE A 51 -13.63 12.72 3.43
CA ILE A 51 -14.15 13.74 4.34
C ILE A 51 -15.26 14.47 3.61
N LEU A 52 -16.47 14.39 4.14
CA LEU A 52 -17.62 15.11 3.56
C LEU A 52 -17.44 16.61 3.68
N SER A 53 -17.96 17.34 2.69
CA SER A 53 -17.91 18.80 2.68
C SER A 53 -18.61 19.36 3.94
N GLY A 54 -17.89 20.15 4.73
CA GLY A 54 -18.36 20.72 5.99
C GLY A 54 -17.86 20.00 7.24
N ASP A 55 -17.33 18.79 7.13
CA ASP A 55 -16.91 17.96 8.29
C ASP A 55 -15.39 18.03 8.57
N TYR A 56 -14.75 19.09 8.14
CA TYR A 56 -13.29 19.26 8.29
C TYR A 56 -12.80 19.34 9.75
N GLY A 57 -13.67 19.66 10.69
CA GLY A 57 -13.34 19.77 12.12
C GLY A 57 -13.64 18.52 12.93
N THR A 58 -14.55 17.67 12.45
CA THR A 58 -14.97 16.45 13.13
C THR A 58 -15.39 15.43 12.09
N SER A 59 -14.54 14.46 11.80
CA SER A 59 -14.90 13.36 10.93
C SER A 59 -15.89 12.43 11.64
N TYR A 60 -16.95 12.05 10.95
CA TYR A 60 -17.92 11.05 11.40
C TYR A 60 -17.61 9.66 10.82
N ASP A 61 -16.48 9.54 10.10
CA ASP A 61 -16.08 8.26 9.52
C ASP A 61 -15.62 7.29 10.60
N ASP A 62 -16.20 6.11 10.58
CA ASP A 62 -15.74 5.01 11.42
C ASP A 62 -14.42 4.46 10.90
N VAL A 63 -13.45 4.29 11.79
CA VAL A 63 -12.22 3.58 11.48
C VAL A 63 -12.48 2.07 11.61
N PRO A 64 -12.50 1.30 10.53
CA PRO A 64 -12.74 -0.13 10.61
C PRO A 64 -11.60 -0.81 11.36
N PHE A 65 -11.92 -1.49 12.43
CA PHE A 65 -10.94 -2.31 13.15
C PHE A 65 -10.73 -3.66 12.47
N PHE A 66 -11.78 -4.19 11.87
CA PHE A 66 -11.78 -5.47 11.14
C PHE A 66 -12.82 -5.45 10.03
N ARG A 67 -12.48 -5.95 8.86
CA ARG A 67 -13.39 -5.99 7.71
C ARG A 67 -13.26 -7.32 6.94
N LEU A 68 -14.14 -7.56 6.00
CA LEU A 68 -14.19 -8.83 5.26
C LEU A 68 -12.85 -9.15 4.55
N ALA A 69 -12.15 -8.14 4.05
CA ALA A 69 -10.84 -8.35 3.43
C ALA A 69 -9.83 -8.96 4.41
N ASP A 70 -9.84 -8.57 5.69
CA ASP A 70 -8.98 -9.19 6.71
C ASP A 70 -9.21 -10.68 6.82
N ALA A 71 -10.49 -11.09 6.89
CA ALA A 71 -10.85 -12.52 6.96
C ALA A 71 -10.36 -13.28 5.71
N TYR A 72 -10.48 -12.67 4.54
CA TYR A 72 -10.01 -13.26 3.29
C TYR A 72 -8.49 -13.43 3.27
N PHE A 73 -7.75 -12.40 3.66
CA PHE A 73 -6.30 -12.47 3.70
C PHE A 73 -5.78 -13.40 4.79
N ILE A 74 -6.39 -13.43 5.98
CA ILE A 74 -6.04 -14.39 7.03
C ILE A 74 -6.23 -15.82 6.55
N LYS A 75 -7.38 -16.12 5.93
CA LYS A 75 -7.63 -17.44 5.37
C LYS A 75 -6.64 -17.77 4.26
N ALA A 76 -6.38 -16.85 3.35
CA ALA A 76 -5.43 -17.04 2.26
C ALA A 76 -4.02 -17.33 2.79
N GLU A 77 -3.56 -16.56 3.77
CA GLU A 77 -2.26 -16.78 4.38
C GLU A 77 -2.16 -18.15 5.08
N CYS A 78 -3.19 -18.54 5.83
CA CYS A 78 -3.23 -19.86 6.47
C CYS A 78 -3.12 -20.98 5.44
N LEU A 79 -3.88 -20.91 4.34
CA LEU A 79 -3.83 -21.92 3.28
C LEU A 79 -2.46 -21.98 2.60
N LEU A 80 -1.83 -20.85 2.33
CA LEU A 80 -0.51 -20.82 1.71
C LEU A 80 0.59 -21.36 2.65
N ARG A 81 0.53 -21.04 3.95
CA ARG A 81 1.51 -21.55 4.92
C ARG A 81 1.38 -23.03 5.20
N LEU A 82 0.16 -23.55 5.14
CA LEU A 82 -0.12 -24.97 5.41
C LEU A 82 -0.04 -25.87 4.15
N GLY A 83 0.06 -25.28 2.95
CA GLY A 83 -0.02 -26.04 1.70
C GLY A 83 -1.43 -26.56 1.41
N GLY A 84 -2.44 -25.86 1.89
CA GLY A 84 -3.83 -26.30 1.91
C GLY A 84 -4.26 -26.82 3.29
N TYR A 85 -5.55 -26.80 3.55
CA TYR A 85 -6.10 -27.28 4.82
C TYR A 85 -7.56 -27.70 4.67
N ASN A 86 -7.94 -28.80 5.33
CA ASN A 86 -9.31 -29.31 5.43
C ASN A 86 -10.03 -29.45 4.08
N GLY A 87 -9.31 -29.93 3.06
CA GLY A 87 -9.83 -30.16 1.70
C GLY A 87 -9.78 -28.91 0.81
N GLU A 88 -9.40 -27.76 1.32
CA GLU A 88 -9.14 -26.57 0.52
C GLU A 88 -7.66 -26.49 0.13
N SER A 89 -7.41 -26.26 -1.16
CA SER A 89 -6.06 -26.12 -1.69
C SER A 89 -5.55 -24.66 -1.60
N GLU A 90 -4.27 -24.48 -1.86
CA GLU A 90 -3.68 -23.13 -2.00
C GLU A 90 -4.36 -22.28 -3.10
N GLN A 91 -5.03 -22.92 -4.08
CA GLN A 91 -5.76 -22.19 -5.11
C GLN A 91 -6.88 -21.33 -4.50
N VAL A 92 -7.54 -21.82 -3.45
CA VAL A 92 -8.55 -21.02 -2.73
C VAL A 92 -7.95 -19.71 -2.18
N ALA A 93 -6.70 -19.72 -1.76
CA ALA A 93 -6.02 -18.48 -1.33
C ALA A 93 -5.89 -17.49 -2.49
N ALA A 94 -5.47 -17.94 -3.66
CA ALA A 94 -5.36 -17.08 -4.84
C ALA A 94 -6.73 -16.54 -5.27
N ASP A 95 -7.79 -17.36 -5.17
CA ASP A 95 -9.16 -16.94 -5.50
C ASP A 95 -9.67 -15.87 -4.52
N LEU A 96 -9.39 -16.01 -3.22
CA LEU A 96 -9.76 -15.01 -2.21
C LEU A 96 -9.06 -13.68 -2.44
N VAL A 97 -7.75 -13.68 -2.70
CA VAL A 97 -7.00 -12.46 -3.01
C VAL A 97 -7.48 -11.84 -4.32
N THR A 98 -7.74 -12.65 -5.36
CA THR A 98 -8.32 -12.18 -6.61
C THR A 98 -9.68 -11.50 -6.38
N ALA A 99 -10.54 -12.05 -5.53
CA ALA A 99 -11.84 -11.46 -5.20
C ALA A 99 -11.70 -10.08 -4.55
N VAL A 100 -10.71 -9.89 -3.67
CA VAL A 100 -10.41 -8.59 -3.10
C VAL A 100 -9.93 -7.60 -4.17
N ARG A 101 -9.01 -8.03 -5.03
CA ARG A 101 -8.45 -7.21 -6.12
C ARG A 101 -9.48 -6.75 -7.15
N GLN A 102 -10.50 -7.57 -7.43
CA GLN A 102 -11.55 -7.26 -8.42
C GLN A 102 -12.26 -5.93 -8.16
N ARG A 103 -12.30 -5.48 -6.92
CA ARG A 103 -12.87 -4.17 -6.56
C ARG A 103 -12.09 -2.99 -7.17
N ALA A 104 -10.77 -3.13 -7.24
CA ALA A 104 -9.88 -2.09 -7.75
C ALA A 104 -9.69 -2.15 -9.28
N PHE A 105 -9.89 -3.31 -9.90
CA PHE A 105 -9.63 -3.53 -11.32
C PHE A 105 -10.91 -3.58 -12.16
N LYS A 106 -11.88 -2.70 -11.89
CA LYS A 106 -13.18 -2.67 -12.58
C LYS A 106 -13.05 -2.44 -14.09
N SER A 107 -12.11 -1.61 -14.52
CA SER A 107 -11.86 -1.30 -15.93
C SER A 107 -11.09 -2.38 -16.69
N ASP A 108 -10.35 -3.23 -15.97
CA ASP A 108 -9.58 -4.34 -16.55
C ASP A 108 -9.56 -5.52 -15.55
N PRO A 109 -10.66 -6.29 -15.46
CA PRO A 109 -10.80 -7.38 -14.52
C PRO A 109 -9.72 -8.47 -14.65
N GLY A 110 -9.11 -8.61 -15.82
CA GLY A 110 -8.02 -9.56 -16.06
C GLY A 110 -6.79 -9.28 -15.18
N LYS A 111 -6.53 -8.04 -14.86
CA LYS A 111 -5.43 -7.64 -13.97
C LYS A 111 -5.67 -7.97 -12.48
N ALA A 112 -6.90 -8.26 -12.12
CA ALA A 112 -7.22 -8.66 -10.74
C ALA A 112 -6.72 -10.06 -10.39
N THR A 113 -6.60 -10.94 -11.40
CA THR A 113 -6.23 -12.34 -11.18
C THR A 113 -4.81 -12.46 -10.65
N VAL A 114 -4.65 -13.18 -9.55
CA VAL A 114 -3.37 -13.54 -8.97
C VAL A 114 -3.27 -15.06 -8.85
N THR A 115 -2.06 -15.58 -8.96
CA THR A 115 -1.79 -17.02 -8.89
C THR A 115 -1.11 -17.37 -7.57
N VAL A 116 -1.21 -18.66 -7.18
CA VAL A 116 -0.47 -19.18 -6.01
C VAL A 116 1.02 -18.91 -6.12
N ALA A 117 1.60 -19.10 -7.31
CA ALA A 117 3.03 -18.85 -7.53
C ALA A 117 3.40 -17.39 -7.30
N GLN A 118 2.55 -16.44 -7.70
CA GLN A 118 2.77 -15.02 -7.44
C GLN A 118 2.70 -14.69 -5.95
N LEU A 119 1.72 -15.25 -5.23
CA LEU A 119 1.56 -15.02 -3.79
C LEU A 119 2.70 -15.62 -2.96
N LYS A 120 3.24 -16.76 -3.40
CA LYS A 120 4.36 -17.45 -2.75
C LYS A 120 5.73 -16.94 -3.18
N GLY A 121 5.79 -16.15 -4.24
CA GLY A 121 7.02 -15.50 -4.69
C GLY A 121 7.50 -14.45 -3.70
N GLY A 122 8.67 -13.90 -3.95
CA GLY A 122 9.20 -12.76 -3.21
C GLY A 122 8.39 -11.49 -3.46
N SER A 123 8.65 -10.46 -2.67
CA SER A 123 8.09 -9.14 -2.88
C SER A 123 8.63 -8.51 -4.18
N ARG A 124 7.80 -7.71 -4.82
CA ARG A 124 8.21 -6.91 -6.00
C ARG A 124 9.00 -5.67 -5.62
N TYR A 125 8.99 -5.29 -4.35
CA TYR A 125 9.60 -4.07 -3.87
C TYR A 125 10.94 -4.36 -3.23
N ASN A 126 11.83 -3.42 -3.41
CA ASN A 126 13.10 -3.39 -2.72
C ASN A 126 12.88 -2.73 -1.35
N TYR A 127 13.06 -3.48 -0.30
CA TYR A 127 12.95 -2.97 1.06
C TYR A 127 14.34 -2.53 1.52
N GLY A 128 14.52 -1.21 1.59
CA GLY A 128 15.70 -0.63 2.18
C GLY A 128 15.39 -0.01 3.53
N HIS A 129 16.33 0.01 4.42
CA HIS A 129 16.24 0.80 5.64
C HIS A 129 17.25 1.95 5.62
N ARG A 130 16.95 2.94 6.41
CA ARG A 130 17.76 4.12 6.53
C ARG A 130 18.69 3.97 7.72
N GLU A 131 19.98 3.74 7.48
CA GLU A 131 20.97 3.52 8.54
C GLU A 131 21.36 4.81 9.25
N ASN A 132 21.27 5.93 8.55
CA ASN A 132 21.56 7.24 9.13
C ASN A 132 20.43 8.20 8.78
N GLN A 133 19.81 8.79 9.80
CA GLN A 133 18.67 9.68 9.61
C GLN A 133 19.05 11.11 9.29
N GLY A 134 20.29 11.47 9.16
CA GLY A 134 20.68 12.82 8.83
C GLY A 134 19.88 13.93 9.54
N ILE A 135 20.36 15.12 9.54
CA ILE A 135 19.59 16.29 9.96
C ILE A 135 18.73 16.74 8.77
N MET A 136 17.47 17.07 9.02
CA MET A 136 16.57 17.57 7.99
C MET A 136 17.21 18.74 7.22
N GLY A 137 17.37 18.58 5.90
CA GLY A 137 18.06 19.53 5.04
C GLY A 137 19.54 19.24 4.77
N GLU A 138 20.11 18.18 5.38
CA GLU A 138 21.46 17.71 5.11
C GLU A 138 21.41 16.40 4.31
N ALA A 139 21.18 16.50 3.01
CA ALA A 139 20.99 15.36 2.09
C ALA A 139 22.14 14.34 2.13
N ASP A 140 23.35 14.79 2.31
CA ASP A 140 24.55 13.98 2.24
C ASP A 140 24.71 12.98 3.41
N ASN A 141 23.85 13.08 4.44
CA ASN A 141 23.90 12.23 5.63
C ASN A 141 22.94 11.04 5.58
N TRP A 142 22.32 10.77 4.44
CA TRP A 142 21.37 9.68 4.30
C TRP A 142 22.03 8.47 3.66
N ILE A 143 22.19 7.41 4.44
CA ILE A 143 22.59 6.11 3.93
C ILE A 143 21.34 5.26 3.82
N ILE A 144 21.03 4.82 2.61
CA ILE A 144 19.93 3.91 2.32
C ILE A 144 20.55 2.58 1.90
N THR A 145 20.27 1.54 2.66
CA THR A 145 20.62 0.17 2.30
C THR A 145 19.44 -0.45 1.56
N GLU A 146 19.68 -0.89 0.34
CA GLU A 146 18.69 -1.65 -0.43
C GLU A 146 18.85 -3.13 -0.10
N GLU A 147 17.84 -3.71 0.55
CA GLU A 147 17.90 -5.11 0.98
C GLU A 147 17.15 -6.07 0.05
N GLY A 148 16.51 -5.54 -1.00
CA GLY A 148 15.67 -6.37 -1.85
C GLY A 148 14.40 -6.84 -1.15
N GLY A 149 13.61 -7.65 -1.82
CA GLY A 149 12.35 -8.19 -1.30
C GLY A 149 12.03 -9.57 -1.86
N ASP A 150 12.84 -10.04 -2.78
CA ASP A 150 12.68 -11.32 -3.47
C ASP A 150 12.92 -12.54 -2.58
N ASP A 151 13.54 -12.37 -1.44
CA ASP A 151 13.76 -13.38 -0.41
C ASP A 151 12.71 -13.39 0.71
N ILE A 152 11.69 -12.54 0.64
CA ILE A 152 10.60 -12.53 1.65
C ILE A 152 9.67 -13.74 1.42
N GLU A 153 9.47 -14.54 2.46
CA GLU A 153 8.52 -15.64 2.44
C GLU A 153 7.09 -15.13 2.24
N LEU A 154 6.38 -15.66 1.25
CA LEU A 154 5.07 -15.15 0.81
C LEU A 154 5.12 -13.66 0.45
N GLY A 155 6.20 -13.20 -0.17
CA GLY A 155 6.41 -11.79 -0.48
C GLY A 155 5.31 -11.19 -1.38
N GLY A 156 4.76 -11.97 -2.30
CA GLY A 156 3.62 -11.53 -3.10
C GLY A 156 2.37 -11.29 -2.27
N LEU A 157 2.07 -12.15 -1.30
CA LEU A 157 0.97 -11.92 -0.34
C LEU A 157 1.25 -10.69 0.55
N PHE A 158 2.49 -10.53 0.98
CA PHE A 158 2.94 -9.39 1.75
C PHE A 158 2.74 -8.05 1.02
N ASP A 159 2.93 -8.03 -0.30
CA ASP A 159 2.64 -6.87 -1.14
C ASP A 159 1.13 -6.61 -1.24
N GLU A 160 0.33 -7.66 -1.43
CA GLU A 160 -1.14 -7.55 -1.51
C GLU A 160 -1.75 -6.97 -0.22
N LEU A 161 -1.23 -7.39 0.94
CA LEU A 161 -1.60 -6.82 2.24
C LEU A 161 -1.26 -5.31 2.32
N ALA A 162 -0.11 -4.91 1.81
CA ALA A 162 0.29 -3.51 1.80
C ALA A 162 -0.63 -2.65 0.95
N TRP A 163 -1.04 -3.15 -0.23
CA TRP A 163 -1.93 -2.41 -1.13
C TRP A 163 -3.36 -2.32 -0.59
N GLU A 164 -3.88 -3.42 -0.06
CA GLU A 164 -5.25 -3.45 0.44
C GLU A 164 -5.42 -2.63 1.72
N PHE A 165 -4.47 -2.73 2.64
CA PHE A 165 -4.56 -2.12 3.98
C PHE A 165 -3.73 -0.83 4.13
N VAL A 166 -3.42 -0.15 3.02
CA VAL A 166 -2.77 1.15 3.08
C VAL A 166 -3.59 2.12 3.96
N ALA A 167 -2.91 2.82 4.87
CA ALA A 167 -3.50 3.72 5.85
C ALA A 167 -4.45 3.09 6.90
N GLU A 168 -4.49 1.75 7.00
CA GLU A 168 -5.30 1.05 8.01
C GLU A 168 -4.46 0.50 9.17
N HIS A 169 -3.24 0.97 9.34
CA HIS A 169 -2.31 0.63 10.43
C HIS A 169 -1.83 -0.83 10.50
N HIS A 170 -2.10 -1.66 9.49
CA HIS A 170 -1.72 -3.07 9.46
C HIS A 170 -0.23 -3.30 9.17
N ARG A 171 0.41 -2.42 8.39
CA ARG A 171 1.74 -2.65 7.81
C ARG A 171 2.81 -3.00 8.84
N ARG A 172 2.81 -2.34 10.01
CA ARG A 172 3.81 -2.64 11.03
C ARG A 172 3.74 -4.08 11.55
N GLN A 173 2.52 -4.62 11.67
CA GLN A 173 2.33 -6.02 12.07
C GLN A 173 2.88 -6.97 11.01
N ASP A 174 2.62 -6.67 9.73
CA ASP A 174 3.08 -7.50 8.63
C ASP A 174 4.61 -7.51 8.56
N LEU A 175 5.27 -6.36 8.67
CA LEU A 175 6.72 -6.25 8.72
C LEU A 175 7.34 -7.10 9.86
N ILE A 176 6.66 -7.22 11.00
CA ILE A 176 7.14 -8.00 12.15
C ILE A 176 6.90 -9.50 11.96
N ARG A 177 5.79 -9.92 11.34
CA ARG A 177 5.41 -11.34 11.27
C ARG A 177 5.83 -12.06 10.00
N PHE A 178 6.10 -11.35 8.88
CA PHE A 178 6.71 -11.95 7.70
C PHE A 178 8.21 -12.15 7.91
N ARG A 179 8.77 -13.13 7.22
CA ARG A 179 10.15 -13.61 7.44
C ARG A 179 10.94 -13.59 6.15
N ILE A 180 12.25 -13.42 6.31
CA ILE A 180 13.22 -13.68 5.25
C ILE A 180 13.38 -15.19 5.12
N ASN A 181 13.30 -15.71 3.90
CA ASN A 181 13.37 -17.13 3.60
C ASN A 181 14.59 -17.81 4.23
N GLY A 182 14.34 -18.93 4.88
CA GLY A 182 15.40 -19.72 5.52
C GLY A 182 16.00 -19.10 6.77
N THR A 183 15.45 -18.00 7.26
CA THR A 183 15.89 -17.34 8.48
C THR A 183 14.76 -17.17 9.49
N ASN A 184 15.10 -16.73 10.68
CA ASN A 184 14.12 -16.31 11.70
C ASN A 184 13.98 -14.78 11.76
N GLN A 185 14.61 -14.06 10.83
CA GLN A 185 14.57 -12.61 10.78
C GLN A 185 13.24 -12.16 10.18
N ASN A 186 12.67 -11.12 10.76
CA ASN A 186 11.50 -10.43 10.21
C ASN A 186 11.94 -9.41 9.16
N VAL A 187 10.97 -8.86 8.44
CA VAL A 187 11.23 -7.84 7.40
C VAL A 187 11.49 -6.46 8.00
N TYR A 188 11.21 -6.28 9.31
CA TYR A 188 11.35 -5.00 10.02
C TYR A 188 12.76 -4.82 10.58
#